data_af2bd4c0d087fb48185340a7dc44dd47
#
_entry.id   af2bd4c0d087fb48185340a7dc44dd47
#
_cell.length_a   1.000
_cell.length_b   1.000
_cell.length_c   1.000
_cell.angle_alpha   90.00
_cell.angle_beta   90.00
_cell.angle_gamma   90.00
#
_symmetry.space_group_name_H-M   'P 1'
#
loop_
_entity.id
_entity.type
_entity.pdbx_description
1 polymer ?
#
loop_
_entity_poly.entity_id
_entity_poly.type
_entity_poly.pdbx_seq_one_letter_code
_entity_poly.pdbx_strand_id
1 'polypeptide(L)'
;MRTRSRTLLTSLLTLATTTGGLTLLSAPAPALDRAATIEVTTAAQLKSALTAAAPGDTVHLADGTYTGNFKATRAATSGARITLTGSSGAVLTASGGYGLHLNGASHWTVRGLTVTGGQKGIVIDSAAGVVVDGVTVHDLDMEGVHFRKSSADGVIRNSRIYDTGNDGSGMGEGVYVGTANTLSDKSDNVRILDNTIGPDVGGENIDVKEGTTGTRIIGNTFDGGGLTGTHYDDSWVDVKGNDVLVENNTGTRTTNDGYQTHTQQSGWGCGTVFRGNRSTLTGAGGSTRLAVNVTNNSTSCRTTVYSSNTVTGGRGLTNIGVTP
;
A
#
# COMPACT_ATOMS: atom_id res chain seq x y z
N MET A 1 33.73 101.84 -27.74
CA MET A 1 34.37 100.94 -26.73
C MET A 1 34.29 99.52 -27.26
N ARG A 2 35.34 98.78 -27.25
CA ARG A 2 35.74 97.61 -28.09
C ARG A 2 34.74 96.47 -28.13
N THR A 3 34.26 96.17 -29.33
CA THR A 3 33.57 94.95 -29.80
C THR A 3 34.63 93.85 -30.02
N ARG A 4 34.39 92.66 -29.50
CA ARG A 4 35.14 91.44 -29.88
C ARG A 4 34.19 90.41 -30.49
N SER A 5 34.37 90.18 -31.80
CA SER A 5 33.81 89.06 -32.54
C SER A 5 34.30 87.73 -31.96
N ARG A 6 33.46 86.76 -31.83
CA ARG A 6 33.81 85.33 -31.65
C ARG A 6 33.23 84.51 -32.78
N THR A 7 34.09 83.93 -33.55
CA THR A 7 33.86 82.99 -34.66
C THR A 7 33.33 81.67 -34.08
N LEU A 8 32.22 81.18 -34.61
CA LEU A 8 31.67 79.85 -34.32
C LEU A 8 32.28 78.83 -35.32
N LEU A 9 33.04 77.88 -34.81
CA LEU A 9 33.45 76.67 -35.54
C LEU A 9 32.35 75.60 -35.40
N THR A 10 31.73 75.22 -36.48
CA THR A 10 30.80 74.08 -36.59
C THR A 10 31.61 72.84 -36.86
N SER A 11 31.71 71.92 -35.89
CA SER A 11 32.24 70.60 -36.09
C SER A 11 31.10 69.59 -36.36
N LEU A 12 31.06 69.00 -37.52
CA LEU A 12 30.20 67.89 -37.85
C LEU A 12 30.70 66.64 -37.09
N LEU A 13 29.80 66.09 -36.26
CA LEU A 13 30.00 64.81 -35.61
C LEU A 13 29.25 63.73 -36.39
N THR A 14 30.00 62.88 -37.08
CA THR A 14 29.44 61.69 -37.78
C THR A 14 29.16 60.60 -36.75
N LEU A 15 27.90 60.25 -36.53
CA LEU A 15 27.47 59.16 -35.65
C LEU A 15 27.50 57.83 -36.40
N ALA A 16 28.50 56.99 -36.13
CA ALA A 16 28.52 55.61 -36.64
C ALA A 16 27.61 54.71 -35.80
N THR A 17 26.49 54.27 -36.32
CA THR A 17 25.60 53.26 -35.73
C THR A 17 26.16 51.86 -35.95
N THR A 18 26.82 51.28 -34.95
CA THR A 18 27.11 49.86 -34.91
C THR A 18 25.88 49.08 -34.44
N THR A 19 25.15 48.43 -35.35
CA THR A 19 24.13 47.41 -35.01
C THR A 19 24.81 46.13 -34.51
N GLY A 20 25.03 46.08 -33.22
CA GLY A 20 25.43 44.83 -32.55
C GLY A 20 24.22 43.90 -32.48
N GLY A 21 24.18 42.88 -33.32
CA GLY A 21 23.19 41.81 -33.25
C GLY A 21 23.39 41.01 -31.96
N LEU A 22 22.47 41.16 -31.01
CA LEU A 22 22.39 40.30 -29.82
C LEU A 22 21.83 38.94 -30.27
N THR A 23 22.70 37.97 -30.55
CA THR A 23 22.28 36.57 -30.71
C THR A 23 21.96 36.03 -29.34
N LEU A 24 20.62 35.97 -29.00
CA LEU A 24 20.14 35.22 -27.88
C LEU A 24 20.40 33.74 -28.16
N LEU A 25 21.47 33.19 -27.56
CA LEU A 25 21.63 31.75 -27.41
C LEU A 25 20.49 31.23 -26.56
N SER A 26 19.41 30.74 -27.17
CA SER A 26 18.40 29.96 -26.46
C SER A 26 19.09 28.70 -25.90
N ALA A 27 19.21 28.61 -24.60
CA ALA A 27 19.57 27.38 -23.94
C ALA A 27 18.61 26.28 -24.43
N PRO A 28 19.11 25.08 -24.78
CA PRO A 28 18.20 23.99 -25.12
C PRO A 28 17.28 23.76 -23.94
N ALA A 29 15.96 23.71 -24.18
CA ALA A 29 15.00 23.30 -23.18
C ALA A 29 15.46 21.95 -22.63
N PRO A 30 15.39 21.71 -21.29
CA PRO A 30 15.72 20.41 -20.75
C PRO A 30 14.85 19.38 -21.48
N ALA A 31 15.51 18.38 -22.06
CA ALA A 31 14.80 17.26 -22.67
C ALA A 31 13.87 16.70 -21.60
N LEU A 32 12.57 16.69 -21.85
CA LEU A 32 11.62 15.94 -21.02
C LEU A 32 12.12 14.51 -21.10
N ASP A 33 12.67 13.99 -19.98
CA ASP A 33 13.07 12.59 -19.87
C ASP A 33 11.88 11.75 -20.28
N ARG A 34 11.97 11.16 -21.46
CA ARG A 34 10.92 10.27 -21.97
C ARG A 34 10.92 9.03 -21.11
N ALA A 35 9.77 8.71 -20.50
CA ALA A 35 9.56 7.49 -19.75
C ALA A 35 10.15 6.28 -20.50
N ALA A 36 11.06 5.56 -19.87
CA ALA A 36 11.75 4.41 -20.45
C ALA A 36 11.11 3.10 -19.98
N THR A 37 11.19 2.08 -20.84
CA THR A 37 10.98 0.69 -20.41
C THR A 37 12.33 0.02 -20.24
N ILE A 38 12.59 -0.49 -19.05
CA ILE A 38 13.82 -1.20 -18.68
C ILE A 38 13.48 -2.69 -18.64
N GLU A 39 13.93 -3.42 -19.64
CA GLU A 39 13.73 -4.87 -19.72
C GLU A 39 14.69 -5.59 -18.78
N VAL A 40 14.18 -6.52 -17.97
CA VAL A 40 14.92 -7.24 -16.93
C VAL A 40 14.69 -8.74 -17.07
N THR A 41 15.77 -9.50 -17.12
CA THR A 41 15.77 -10.97 -17.26
C THR A 41 16.56 -11.67 -16.15
N THR A 42 17.27 -10.92 -15.28
CA THR A 42 18.10 -11.48 -14.20
C THR A 42 17.92 -10.70 -12.90
N ALA A 43 18.18 -11.37 -11.78
CA ALA A 43 18.15 -10.74 -10.44
C ALA A 43 19.13 -9.56 -10.31
N ALA A 44 20.29 -9.64 -10.95
CA ALA A 44 21.28 -8.55 -10.95
C ALA A 44 20.76 -7.33 -11.70
N GLN A 45 20.15 -7.54 -12.87
CA GLN A 45 19.52 -6.46 -13.64
C GLN A 45 18.35 -5.83 -12.87
N LEU A 46 17.53 -6.65 -12.16
CA LEU A 46 16.45 -6.14 -11.34
C LEU A 46 16.99 -5.22 -10.23
N LYS A 47 18.01 -5.64 -9.49
CA LYS A 47 18.62 -4.80 -8.45
C LYS A 47 19.14 -3.46 -9.01
N SER A 48 19.76 -3.48 -10.18
CA SER A 48 20.24 -2.29 -10.87
C SER A 48 19.07 -1.40 -11.30
N ALA A 49 18.03 -1.97 -11.92
CA ALA A 49 16.85 -1.24 -12.40
C ALA A 49 16.08 -0.57 -11.26
N LEU A 50 15.86 -1.27 -10.12
CA LEU A 50 15.18 -0.70 -8.95
C LEU A 50 15.93 0.50 -8.34
N THR A 51 17.24 0.58 -8.54
CA THR A 51 18.08 1.71 -8.10
C THR A 51 18.10 2.84 -9.11
N ALA A 52 18.11 2.52 -10.41
CA ALA A 52 18.31 3.48 -11.50
C ALA A 52 17.01 4.12 -12.02
N ALA A 53 15.86 3.40 -11.94
CA ALA A 53 14.60 3.85 -12.50
C ALA A 53 14.24 5.27 -12.06
N ALA A 54 13.83 6.09 -13.03
CA ALA A 54 13.42 7.48 -12.85
C ALA A 54 11.88 7.61 -12.87
N PRO A 55 11.32 8.72 -12.36
CA PRO A 55 9.88 8.96 -12.44
C PRO A 55 9.37 8.84 -13.88
N GLY A 56 8.33 8.03 -14.06
CA GLY A 56 7.74 7.69 -15.36
C GLY A 56 8.22 6.35 -15.95
N ASP A 57 9.34 5.82 -15.50
CA ASP A 57 9.88 4.57 -16.04
C ASP A 57 9.06 3.33 -15.69
N THR A 58 9.18 2.34 -16.57
CA THR A 58 8.65 0.99 -16.35
C THR A 58 9.81 0.00 -16.29
N VAL A 59 9.96 -0.71 -15.18
CA VAL A 59 10.82 -1.88 -15.03
C VAL A 59 9.98 -3.11 -15.37
N HIS A 60 10.24 -3.72 -16.51
CA HIS A 60 9.51 -4.88 -17.00
C HIS A 60 10.31 -6.16 -16.80
N LEU A 61 9.71 -7.10 -16.07
CA LEU A 61 10.30 -8.41 -15.77
C LEU A 61 9.83 -9.43 -16.80
N ALA A 62 10.75 -10.07 -17.47
CA ALA A 62 10.46 -11.30 -18.21
C ALA A 62 10.08 -12.42 -17.23
N ASP A 63 9.35 -13.43 -17.70
CA ASP A 63 9.08 -14.62 -16.91
C ASP A 63 10.39 -15.31 -16.51
N GLY A 64 10.44 -15.75 -15.27
CA GLY A 64 11.60 -16.38 -14.67
C GLY A 64 11.71 -16.14 -13.17
N THR A 65 12.68 -16.79 -12.53
CA THR A 65 12.90 -16.68 -11.09
C THR A 65 14.03 -15.70 -10.79
N TYR A 66 13.71 -14.69 -10.01
CA TYR A 66 14.63 -13.66 -9.51
C TYR A 66 14.92 -13.94 -8.04
N THR A 67 16.08 -14.53 -7.76
CA THR A 67 16.45 -14.90 -6.39
C THR A 67 17.18 -13.77 -5.68
N GLY A 68 16.67 -13.37 -4.51
CA GLY A 68 17.30 -12.38 -3.63
C GLY A 68 16.30 -11.43 -2.98
N ASN A 69 16.83 -10.48 -2.21
CA ASN A 69 16.06 -9.39 -1.63
C ASN A 69 16.14 -8.17 -2.55
N PHE A 70 14.99 -7.61 -2.90
CA PHE A 70 14.90 -6.50 -3.85
C PHE A 70 14.43 -5.23 -3.14
N LYS A 71 15.13 -4.12 -3.35
CA LYS A 71 14.86 -2.86 -2.67
C LYS A 71 14.82 -1.70 -3.64
N ALA A 72 13.75 -0.91 -3.59
CA ALA A 72 13.64 0.39 -4.23
C ALA A 72 13.64 1.50 -3.17
N THR A 73 14.36 2.59 -3.45
CA THR A 73 14.45 3.74 -2.52
C THR A 73 14.12 5.07 -3.18
N ARG A 74 13.99 5.09 -4.51
CA ARG A 74 13.72 6.32 -5.24
C ARG A 74 12.24 6.64 -5.24
N ALA A 75 11.88 7.84 -4.80
CA ALA A 75 10.52 8.32 -4.92
C ALA A 75 10.19 8.74 -6.36
N ALA A 76 8.98 8.48 -6.78
CA ALA A 76 8.35 9.02 -7.96
C ALA A 76 7.32 10.12 -7.58
N THR A 77 6.50 10.56 -8.51
CA THR A 77 5.39 11.48 -8.28
C THR A 77 4.06 10.84 -8.70
N SER A 78 2.95 11.39 -8.25
CA SER A 78 1.63 10.90 -8.64
C SER A 78 1.36 11.00 -10.14
N GLY A 79 1.93 12.01 -10.81
CA GLY A 79 1.81 12.22 -12.26
C GLY A 79 2.85 11.47 -13.10
N ALA A 80 3.93 10.96 -12.49
CA ALA A 80 4.98 10.21 -13.16
C ALA A 80 5.44 9.05 -12.25
N ARG A 81 4.60 8.03 -12.14
CA ARG A 81 4.85 6.85 -11.30
C ARG A 81 5.97 5.99 -11.89
N ILE A 82 6.75 5.34 -11.05
CA ILE A 82 7.63 4.25 -11.50
C ILE A 82 6.82 2.95 -11.41
N THR A 83 6.86 2.15 -12.46
CA THR A 83 6.14 0.88 -12.51
C THR A 83 7.11 -0.30 -12.53
N LEU A 84 6.97 -1.23 -11.60
CA LEU A 84 7.56 -2.56 -11.65
C LEU A 84 6.47 -3.53 -12.11
N THR A 85 6.63 -4.18 -13.25
CA THR A 85 5.61 -5.05 -13.82
C THR A 85 6.20 -6.34 -14.36
N GLY A 86 5.41 -7.39 -14.33
CA GLY A 86 5.67 -8.68 -14.94
C GLY A 86 4.36 -9.47 -15.02
N SER A 87 4.41 -10.67 -15.56
CA SER A 87 3.34 -11.66 -15.44
C SER A 87 3.47 -12.42 -14.11
N SER A 88 2.51 -13.28 -13.80
CA SER A 88 2.62 -14.20 -12.65
C SER A 88 3.81 -15.18 -12.76
N GLY A 89 4.38 -15.35 -13.97
CA GLY A 89 5.59 -16.12 -14.22
C GLY A 89 6.89 -15.38 -13.88
N ALA A 90 6.83 -14.07 -13.62
CA ALA A 90 7.96 -13.30 -13.09
C ALA A 90 7.96 -13.41 -11.56
N VAL A 91 8.80 -14.30 -11.01
CA VAL A 91 8.77 -14.71 -9.61
C VAL A 91 9.96 -14.13 -8.85
N LEU A 92 9.70 -13.26 -7.88
CA LEU A 92 10.69 -12.80 -6.90
C LEU A 92 10.69 -13.79 -5.74
N THR A 93 11.83 -14.41 -5.45
CA THR A 93 11.97 -15.36 -4.35
C THR A 93 13.13 -14.97 -3.43
N ALA A 94 12.86 -14.92 -2.12
CA ALA A 94 13.87 -14.64 -1.10
C ALA A 94 14.05 -15.85 -0.17
N SER A 95 15.24 -16.02 0.38
CA SER A 95 15.53 -17.04 1.38
C SER A 95 15.47 -16.53 2.82
N GLY A 96 15.11 -15.25 2.99
CA GLY A 96 14.96 -14.56 4.28
C GLY A 96 14.83 -13.06 4.04
N GLY A 97 14.43 -12.31 5.07
CA GLY A 97 14.15 -10.87 4.94
C GLY A 97 12.94 -10.59 4.05
N TYR A 98 12.96 -9.52 3.25
CA TYR A 98 11.82 -9.08 2.46
C TYR A 98 12.00 -9.41 0.99
N GLY A 99 10.99 -9.99 0.34
CA GLY A 99 11.00 -10.26 -1.10
C GLY A 99 11.14 -8.97 -1.92
N LEU A 100 10.26 -7.98 -1.66
CA LEU A 100 10.33 -6.65 -2.24
C LEU A 100 10.17 -5.59 -1.13
N HIS A 101 11.12 -4.65 -1.06
CA HIS A 101 11.11 -3.55 -0.09
C HIS A 101 11.05 -2.19 -0.78
N LEU A 102 9.93 -1.51 -0.67
CA LEU A 102 9.74 -0.13 -1.12
C LEU A 102 10.01 0.81 0.07
N ASN A 103 11.24 1.32 0.18
CA ASN A 103 11.70 2.13 1.32
C ASN A 103 11.90 3.58 0.90
N GLY A 104 10.97 4.46 1.27
CA GLY A 104 10.93 5.83 0.76
C GLY A 104 10.53 5.93 -0.71
N ALA A 105 10.18 4.81 -1.34
CA ALA A 105 9.84 4.69 -2.76
C ALA A 105 8.37 5.08 -3.00
N SER A 106 8.01 6.34 -2.76
CA SER A 106 6.66 6.84 -2.96
C SER A 106 6.22 6.76 -4.42
N HIS A 107 4.91 6.60 -4.64
CA HIS A 107 4.28 6.57 -5.97
C HIS A 107 4.83 5.51 -6.93
N TRP A 108 5.24 4.35 -6.41
CA TRP A 108 5.48 3.16 -7.23
C TRP A 108 4.18 2.41 -7.52
N THR A 109 4.16 1.72 -8.65
CA THR A 109 3.16 0.68 -8.96
C THR A 109 3.88 -0.66 -9.11
N VAL A 110 3.44 -1.67 -8.37
CA VAL A 110 3.90 -3.06 -8.51
C VAL A 110 2.76 -3.86 -9.09
N ARG A 111 2.96 -4.52 -10.23
CA ARG A 111 1.87 -5.17 -10.97
C ARG A 111 2.22 -6.55 -11.49
N GLY A 112 1.28 -7.50 -11.31
CA GLY A 112 1.16 -8.75 -12.05
C GLY A 112 2.11 -9.86 -11.64
N LEU A 113 3.24 -9.55 -11.02
CA LEU A 113 4.29 -10.49 -10.63
C LEU A 113 3.94 -11.33 -9.39
N THR A 114 4.75 -12.35 -9.13
CA THR A 114 4.68 -13.18 -7.93
C THR A 114 5.82 -12.85 -6.97
N VAL A 115 5.53 -12.83 -5.65
CA VAL A 115 6.52 -12.70 -4.57
C VAL A 115 6.35 -13.89 -3.64
N THR A 116 7.43 -14.62 -3.38
CA THR A 116 7.39 -15.84 -2.57
C THR A 116 8.69 -16.05 -1.77
N GLY A 117 8.59 -16.78 -0.68
CA GLY A 117 9.71 -17.06 0.22
C GLY A 117 10.17 -15.87 1.05
N GLY A 118 11.04 -16.15 2.01
CA GLY A 118 11.57 -15.17 2.94
C GLY A 118 10.62 -14.81 4.08
N GLN A 119 11.06 -13.83 4.87
CA GLN A 119 10.32 -13.44 6.07
C GLN A 119 9.01 -12.73 5.74
N LYS A 120 9.03 -11.71 4.85
CA LYS A 120 7.86 -10.93 4.45
C LYS A 120 7.85 -10.74 2.93
N GLY A 121 6.66 -10.69 2.34
CA GLY A 121 6.52 -10.54 0.90
C GLY A 121 6.88 -9.14 0.42
N ILE A 122 5.93 -8.21 0.47
CA ILE A 122 6.10 -6.81 0.03
C ILE A 122 6.02 -5.88 1.24
N VAL A 123 7.11 -5.18 1.54
CA VAL A 123 7.17 -4.21 2.64
C VAL A 123 7.26 -2.79 2.09
N ILE A 124 6.37 -1.93 2.55
CA ILE A 124 6.28 -0.52 2.16
C ILE A 124 6.61 0.32 3.40
N ASP A 125 7.80 0.92 3.42
CA ASP A 125 8.31 1.76 4.51
C ASP A 125 8.41 3.23 4.07
N SER A 126 7.77 4.15 4.79
CA SER A 126 7.90 5.61 4.56
C SER A 126 7.65 6.00 3.09
N ALA A 127 6.68 5.36 2.43
CA ALA A 127 6.42 5.49 1.00
C ALA A 127 4.93 5.72 0.74
N ALA A 128 4.54 6.95 0.41
CA ALA A 128 3.17 7.32 0.15
C ALA A 128 2.70 6.94 -1.26
N GLY A 129 1.40 6.66 -1.40
CA GLY A 129 0.75 6.47 -2.70
C GLY A 129 1.24 5.27 -3.50
N VAL A 130 1.79 4.25 -2.86
CA VAL A 130 2.19 2.98 -3.51
C VAL A 130 0.94 2.21 -3.95
N VAL A 131 1.00 1.61 -5.14
CA VAL A 131 -0.06 0.72 -5.66
C VAL A 131 0.51 -0.68 -5.89
N VAL A 132 -0.11 -1.68 -5.28
CA VAL A 132 0.12 -3.11 -5.51
C VAL A 132 -1.11 -3.65 -6.21
N ASP A 133 -0.99 -4.15 -7.44
CA ASP A 133 -2.12 -4.48 -8.31
C ASP A 133 -1.93 -5.82 -9.03
N GLY A 134 -2.81 -6.77 -8.79
CA GLY A 134 -2.81 -8.05 -9.48
C GLY A 134 -1.59 -8.92 -9.19
N VAL A 135 -0.98 -8.81 -8.02
CA VAL A 135 0.16 -9.63 -7.61
C VAL A 135 -0.28 -10.90 -6.92
N THR A 136 0.59 -11.91 -6.93
CA THR A 136 0.46 -13.11 -6.10
C THR A 136 1.55 -13.09 -5.02
N VAL A 137 1.17 -13.28 -3.75
CA VAL A 137 2.10 -13.28 -2.61
C VAL A 137 1.83 -14.52 -1.77
N HIS A 138 2.85 -15.36 -1.55
CA HIS A 138 2.66 -16.61 -0.81
C HIS A 138 3.97 -17.23 -0.31
N ASP A 139 3.84 -18.29 0.52
CA ASP A 139 4.96 -19.09 1.08
C ASP A 139 5.94 -18.19 1.85
N LEU A 140 5.44 -17.54 2.90
CA LEU A 140 6.18 -16.57 3.69
C LEU A 140 6.22 -16.96 5.17
N ASP A 141 7.34 -16.67 5.83
CA ASP A 141 7.47 -16.90 7.27
C ASP A 141 6.54 -16.00 8.10
N MET A 142 6.31 -14.76 7.66
CA MET A 142 5.49 -13.75 8.31
C MET A 142 4.51 -13.09 7.30
N GLU A 143 4.30 -11.77 7.39
CA GLU A 143 3.24 -11.04 6.67
C GLU A 143 3.41 -11.02 5.14
N GLY A 144 2.28 -11.05 4.43
CA GLY A 144 2.21 -10.96 2.98
C GLY A 144 2.58 -9.56 2.47
N VAL A 145 1.78 -8.55 2.83
CA VAL A 145 2.00 -7.15 2.42
C VAL A 145 1.88 -6.24 3.64
N HIS A 146 2.89 -5.42 3.90
CA HIS A 146 2.95 -4.58 5.09
C HIS A 146 3.18 -3.09 4.73
N PHE A 147 2.19 -2.23 5.04
CA PHE A 147 2.30 -0.78 4.98
C PHE A 147 2.66 -0.24 6.36
N ARG A 148 3.84 0.37 6.51
CA ARG A 148 4.31 0.84 7.81
C ARG A 148 5.18 2.10 7.70
N LYS A 149 5.55 2.66 8.87
CA LYS A 149 6.37 3.88 8.96
C LYS A 149 5.78 5.03 8.17
N SER A 150 4.49 5.26 8.35
CA SER A 150 3.72 6.33 7.71
C SER A 150 3.64 6.21 6.18
N SER A 151 3.41 5.01 5.68
CA SER A 151 3.17 4.73 4.26
C SER A 151 1.68 4.96 3.92
N ALA A 152 1.30 6.24 3.83
CA ALA A 152 -0.08 6.66 3.61
C ALA A 152 -0.54 6.53 2.15
N ASP A 153 -1.87 6.57 1.94
CA ASP A 153 -2.52 6.57 0.63
C ASP A 153 -2.17 5.36 -0.26
N GLY A 154 -1.72 4.26 0.38
CA GLY A 154 -1.40 3.00 -0.27
C GLY A 154 -2.64 2.31 -0.85
N VAL A 155 -2.44 1.50 -1.88
CA VAL A 155 -3.50 0.65 -2.47
C VAL A 155 -2.94 -0.75 -2.68
N ILE A 156 -3.68 -1.77 -2.22
CA ILE A 156 -3.52 -3.14 -2.71
C ILE A 156 -4.84 -3.62 -3.29
N ARG A 157 -4.81 -4.15 -4.51
CA ARG A 157 -6.03 -4.57 -5.19
C ARG A 157 -5.81 -5.73 -6.16
N ASN A 158 -6.91 -6.43 -6.47
CA ASN A 158 -6.95 -7.51 -7.47
C ASN A 158 -5.87 -8.58 -7.22
N SER A 159 -5.39 -8.71 -6.00
CA SER A 159 -4.23 -9.52 -5.65
C SER A 159 -4.64 -10.77 -4.90
N ARG A 160 -3.78 -11.80 -4.94
CA ARG A 160 -3.95 -13.03 -4.19
C ARG A 160 -2.85 -13.17 -3.15
N ILE A 161 -3.23 -13.35 -1.89
CA ILE A 161 -2.31 -13.51 -0.76
C ILE A 161 -2.73 -14.77 0.00
N TYR A 162 -1.82 -15.70 0.21
CA TYR A 162 -2.10 -16.95 0.91
C TYR A 162 -0.80 -17.58 1.42
N ASP A 163 -0.89 -18.58 2.30
CA ASP A 163 0.25 -19.33 2.80
C ASP A 163 1.32 -18.40 3.39
N THR A 164 0.93 -17.70 4.46
CA THR A 164 1.77 -16.77 5.21
C THR A 164 1.80 -17.16 6.69
N GLY A 165 2.82 -16.71 7.44
CA GLY A 165 2.96 -17.05 8.86
C GLY A 165 3.55 -18.44 9.11
N ASN A 166 4.35 -18.96 8.18
CA ASN A 166 4.90 -20.32 8.22
C ASN A 166 5.96 -20.53 9.32
N ASP A 167 6.44 -19.44 9.97
CA ASP A 167 7.31 -19.58 11.16
C ASP A 167 6.54 -19.94 12.43
N GLY A 168 5.21 -19.95 12.40
CA GLY A 168 4.34 -20.32 13.51
C GLY A 168 4.35 -19.33 14.69
N SER A 169 4.85 -18.10 14.47
CA SER A 169 4.90 -17.06 15.52
C SER A 169 3.53 -16.39 15.77
N GLY A 170 2.55 -16.62 14.88
CA GLY A 170 1.26 -15.91 14.87
C GLY A 170 1.34 -14.51 14.28
N MET A 171 2.46 -14.14 13.65
CA MET A 171 2.68 -12.88 12.95
C MET A 171 2.73 -13.14 11.43
N GLY A 172 1.62 -13.57 10.88
CA GLY A 172 1.56 -14.01 9.49
C GLY A 172 0.39 -13.40 8.73
N GLU A 173 0.06 -12.15 9.02
CA GLU A 173 -1.09 -11.48 8.44
C GLU A 173 -0.97 -11.37 6.91
N GLY A 174 -2.10 -11.52 6.22
CA GLY A 174 -2.13 -11.36 4.77
C GLY A 174 -1.77 -9.92 4.37
N VAL A 175 -2.47 -8.94 4.96
CA VAL A 175 -2.16 -7.50 4.81
C VAL A 175 -2.12 -6.84 6.19
N TYR A 176 -1.02 -6.17 6.48
CA TYR A 176 -0.79 -5.49 7.74
C TYR A 176 -0.65 -3.98 7.51
N VAL A 177 -1.43 -3.16 8.25
CA VAL A 177 -1.43 -1.71 8.10
C VAL A 177 -1.06 -1.06 9.42
N GLY A 178 0.05 -0.31 9.42
CA GLY A 178 0.61 0.32 10.61
C GLY A 178 1.63 -0.57 11.33
N THR A 179 1.98 -0.20 12.55
CA THR A 179 2.92 -0.89 13.42
C THR A 179 2.34 -0.97 14.84
N ALA A 180 2.25 -2.14 15.39
CA ALA A 180 1.72 -2.37 16.74
C ALA A 180 2.38 -1.45 17.78
N ASN A 181 1.58 -0.89 18.67
CA ASN A 181 2.03 0.01 19.75
C ASN A 181 2.79 1.26 19.29
N THR A 182 2.63 1.67 18.01
CA THR A 182 3.38 2.78 17.42
C THR A 182 2.42 3.84 16.87
N LEU A 183 1.88 4.70 17.76
CA LEU A 183 0.89 5.74 17.38
C LEU A 183 1.43 6.81 16.42
N SER A 184 2.74 6.90 16.25
CA SER A 184 3.39 7.78 15.28
C SER A 184 3.42 7.20 13.86
N ASP A 185 3.08 5.92 13.69
CA ASP A 185 2.93 5.33 12.36
C ASP A 185 1.59 5.79 11.75
N LYS A 186 1.68 6.69 10.77
CA LYS A 186 0.56 7.27 10.03
C LYS A 186 0.42 6.65 8.65
N SER A 187 0.38 5.31 8.60
CA SER A 187 0.02 4.58 7.38
C SER A 187 -1.49 4.72 7.13
N ASP A 188 -1.92 5.98 6.93
CA ASP A 188 -3.32 6.38 6.82
C ASP A 188 -3.88 6.17 5.42
N ASN A 189 -5.22 6.09 5.30
CA ASN A 189 -5.95 6.03 4.04
C ASN A 189 -5.57 4.84 3.13
N VAL A 190 -5.06 3.76 3.67
CA VAL A 190 -4.75 2.55 2.89
C VAL A 190 -6.04 1.94 2.36
N ARG A 191 -6.03 1.51 1.10
CA ARG A 191 -7.17 0.87 0.42
C ARG A 191 -6.82 -0.56 0.06
N ILE A 192 -7.62 -1.50 0.54
CA ILE A 192 -7.48 -2.94 0.32
C ILE A 192 -8.73 -3.38 -0.43
N LEU A 193 -8.62 -3.55 -1.76
CA LEU A 193 -9.75 -3.61 -2.66
C LEU A 193 -9.73 -4.89 -3.52
N ASP A 194 -10.84 -5.62 -3.56
CA ASP A 194 -11.05 -6.72 -4.51
C ASP A 194 -9.94 -7.80 -4.49
N ASN A 195 -9.36 -8.08 -3.31
CA ASN A 195 -8.34 -9.11 -3.16
C ASN A 195 -8.95 -10.44 -2.73
N THR A 196 -8.23 -11.53 -3.00
CA THR A 196 -8.47 -12.84 -2.39
C THR A 196 -7.37 -13.10 -1.37
N ILE A 197 -7.72 -13.21 -0.09
CA ILE A 197 -6.77 -13.39 1.01
C ILE A 197 -7.11 -14.70 1.74
N GLY A 198 -6.12 -15.56 1.83
CA GLY A 198 -6.25 -16.95 2.26
C GLY A 198 -6.38 -17.94 1.10
N PRO A 199 -6.42 -19.26 1.41
CA PRO A 199 -6.27 -19.89 2.72
C PRO A 199 -4.84 -19.82 3.27
N ASP A 200 -4.67 -20.47 4.43
CA ASP A 200 -3.36 -20.71 5.06
C ASP A 200 -2.61 -19.39 5.35
N VAL A 201 -3.35 -18.42 5.89
CA VAL A 201 -2.82 -17.19 6.48
C VAL A 201 -2.73 -17.43 7.99
N GLY A 202 -1.52 -17.38 8.54
CA GLY A 202 -1.22 -17.76 9.92
C GLY A 202 -1.45 -16.67 10.96
N GLY A 203 -1.90 -15.50 10.54
CA GLY A 203 -2.44 -14.40 11.34
C GLY A 203 -3.81 -14.00 10.81
N GLU A 204 -4.27 -12.78 11.06
CA GLU A 204 -5.49 -12.26 10.43
C GLU A 204 -5.29 -12.09 8.92
N ASN A 205 -6.35 -12.27 8.12
CA ASN A 205 -6.24 -11.93 6.70
C ASN A 205 -5.89 -10.44 6.52
N ILE A 206 -6.43 -9.56 7.38
CA ILE A 206 -6.07 -8.13 7.45
C ILE A 206 -6.00 -7.69 8.91
N ASP A 207 -4.91 -7.03 9.31
CA ASP A 207 -4.81 -6.34 10.59
C ASP A 207 -4.53 -4.85 10.38
N VAL A 208 -5.37 -3.98 10.98
CA VAL A 208 -5.26 -2.51 10.92
C VAL A 208 -4.91 -1.99 12.30
N LYS A 209 -3.67 -1.58 12.49
CA LYS A 209 -3.14 -1.18 13.80
C LYS A 209 -3.56 0.22 14.23
N GLU A 210 -3.56 0.41 15.53
CA GLU A 210 -3.67 1.70 16.18
C GLU A 210 -2.57 2.67 15.69
N GLY A 211 -2.87 3.94 15.63
CA GLY A 211 -2.02 4.97 14.99
C GLY A 211 -2.45 5.30 13.58
N THR A 212 -3.18 4.38 12.89
CA THR A 212 -3.63 4.56 11.51
C THR A 212 -5.11 4.96 11.43
N THR A 213 -5.47 5.72 10.40
CA THR A 213 -6.84 6.25 10.21
C THR A 213 -7.29 6.11 8.76
N GLY A 214 -8.58 5.88 8.55
CA GLY A 214 -9.22 5.97 7.25
C GLY A 214 -8.99 4.80 6.29
N THR A 215 -8.54 3.65 6.78
CA THR A 215 -8.38 2.44 5.96
C THR A 215 -9.72 1.99 5.38
N ARG A 216 -9.71 1.55 4.12
CA ARG A 216 -10.88 1.03 3.41
C ARG A 216 -10.64 -0.39 2.94
N ILE A 217 -11.49 -1.32 3.41
CA ILE A 217 -11.44 -2.76 3.12
C ILE A 217 -12.71 -3.11 2.35
N ILE A 218 -12.61 -3.18 1.03
CA ILE A 218 -13.80 -3.23 0.17
C ILE A 218 -13.69 -4.35 -0.88
N GLY A 219 -14.74 -5.15 -1.01
CA GLY A 219 -14.89 -6.14 -2.07
C GLY A 219 -13.98 -7.36 -1.96
N ASN A 220 -13.29 -7.55 -0.83
CA ASN A 220 -12.35 -8.65 -0.68
C ASN A 220 -13.07 -9.97 -0.38
N THR A 221 -12.39 -11.07 -0.76
CA THR A 221 -12.78 -12.43 -0.39
C THR A 221 -11.78 -12.97 0.63
N PHE A 222 -12.27 -13.35 1.81
CA PHE A 222 -11.49 -13.93 2.90
C PHE A 222 -11.73 -15.42 3.02
N ASP A 223 -10.65 -16.15 3.15
CA ASP A 223 -10.65 -17.57 3.48
C ASP A 223 -9.81 -17.79 4.74
N GLY A 224 -10.49 -18.03 5.86
CA GLY A 224 -9.86 -18.23 7.15
C GLY A 224 -9.39 -19.67 7.41
N GLY A 225 -9.13 -20.46 6.37
CA GLY A 225 -8.69 -21.85 6.50
C GLY A 225 -7.36 -22.06 7.22
N GLY A 226 -6.57 -21.02 7.46
CA GLY A 226 -5.33 -21.05 8.24
C GLY A 226 -5.48 -20.52 9.66
N LEU A 227 -6.60 -19.90 10.01
CA LEU A 227 -6.85 -19.34 11.35
C LEU A 227 -6.99 -20.47 12.38
N THR A 228 -6.20 -20.44 13.44
CA THR A 228 -6.21 -21.46 14.50
C THR A 228 -6.98 -21.04 15.74
N GLY A 229 -7.21 -19.75 15.93
CA GLY A 229 -7.75 -19.15 17.15
C GLY A 229 -6.74 -19.13 18.29
N THR A 230 -5.48 -19.34 18.00
CA THR A 230 -4.36 -19.26 18.93
C THR A 230 -3.51 -18.02 18.61
N HIS A 231 -2.71 -17.57 19.57
CA HIS A 231 -1.92 -16.35 19.42
C HIS A 231 -2.80 -15.11 19.18
N TYR A 232 -2.76 -14.49 18.00
CA TYR A 232 -3.43 -13.24 17.70
C TYR A 232 -4.34 -13.33 16.46
N ASP A 233 -4.57 -14.54 15.94
CA ASP A 233 -5.40 -14.80 14.76
C ASP A 233 -6.91 -14.84 15.12
N ASP A 234 -7.42 -13.69 15.53
CA ASP A 234 -8.76 -13.57 16.16
C ASP A 234 -9.92 -13.51 15.16
N SER A 235 -9.67 -13.16 13.90
CA SER A 235 -10.70 -12.96 12.88
C SER A 235 -10.11 -12.87 11.47
N TRP A 236 -10.95 -12.78 10.43
CA TRP A 236 -10.46 -12.39 9.10
C TRP A 236 -9.89 -10.98 9.11
N VAL A 237 -10.53 -10.05 9.80
CA VAL A 237 -10.12 -8.66 9.88
C VAL A 237 -10.18 -8.19 11.32
N ASP A 238 -9.05 -7.76 11.85
CA ASP A 238 -8.96 -7.10 13.14
C ASP A 238 -8.67 -5.59 12.96
N VAL A 239 -9.51 -4.76 13.60
CA VAL A 239 -9.47 -3.30 13.48
C VAL A 239 -9.11 -2.66 14.81
N LYS A 240 -7.92 -2.09 14.87
CA LYS A 240 -7.43 -1.27 15.99
C LYS A 240 -7.19 0.20 15.57
N GLY A 241 -7.26 0.51 14.27
CA GLY A 241 -7.21 1.86 13.70
C GLY A 241 -8.53 2.61 13.83
N ASN A 242 -8.54 3.90 13.46
CA ASN A 242 -9.73 4.74 13.49
C ASN A 242 -10.37 4.93 12.09
N ASP A 243 -11.69 5.17 12.07
CA ASP A 243 -12.46 5.54 10.89
C ASP A 243 -12.30 4.55 9.72
N VAL A 244 -12.30 3.25 10.04
CA VAL A 244 -12.15 2.18 9.07
C VAL A 244 -13.49 1.85 8.42
N LEU A 245 -13.50 1.68 7.10
CA LEU A 245 -14.66 1.19 6.36
C LEU A 245 -14.43 -0.25 5.92
N VAL A 246 -15.32 -1.17 6.32
CA VAL A 246 -15.34 -2.58 5.91
C VAL A 246 -16.62 -2.83 5.13
N GLU A 247 -16.51 -2.97 3.81
CA GLU A 247 -17.67 -2.93 2.92
C GLU A 247 -17.64 -4.00 1.84
N ASN A 248 -18.78 -4.67 1.62
CA ASN A 248 -19.00 -5.61 0.51
C ASN A 248 -17.97 -6.76 0.44
N ASN A 249 -17.38 -7.15 1.57
CA ASN A 249 -16.47 -8.28 1.63
C ASN A 249 -17.26 -9.60 1.82
N THR A 250 -16.64 -10.70 1.40
CA THR A 250 -17.16 -12.05 1.63
C THR A 250 -16.14 -12.87 2.41
N GLY A 251 -16.54 -13.49 3.52
CA GLY A 251 -15.65 -14.32 4.35
C GLY A 251 -16.23 -15.72 4.55
N THR A 252 -15.34 -16.70 4.55
CA THR A 252 -15.64 -18.13 4.75
C THR A 252 -14.57 -18.80 5.59
N ARG A 253 -14.88 -19.96 6.18
CA ARG A 253 -13.94 -20.80 6.91
C ARG A 253 -13.18 -20.03 8.01
N THR A 254 -13.79 -19.77 9.12
CA THR A 254 -13.10 -19.20 10.28
C THR A 254 -13.30 -20.09 11.52
N THR A 255 -12.29 -20.17 12.36
CA THR A 255 -12.39 -20.75 13.70
C THR A 255 -12.86 -19.74 14.74
N ASN A 256 -12.79 -18.45 14.40
CA ASN A 256 -13.14 -17.32 15.25
C ASN A 256 -14.25 -16.45 14.64
N ASP A 257 -14.28 -15.19 15.02
CA ASP A 257 -15.22 -14.22 14.47
C ASP A 257 -14.88 -13.87 13.01
N GLY A 258 -15.81 -13.27 12.29
CA GLY A 258 -15.53 -12.78 10.95
C GLY A 258 -14.68 -11.51 11.00
N TYR A 259 -15.15 -10.54 11.74
CA TYR A 259 -14.52 -9.22 11.89
C TYR A 259 -14.50 -8.84 13.37
N GLN A 260 -13.42 -8.23 13.83
CA GLN A 260 -13.32 -7.70 15.19
C GLN A 260 -12.87 -6.23 15.20
N THR A 261 -13.24 -5.51 16.27
CA THR A 261 -12.69 -4.19 16.58
C THR A 261 -12.16 -4.22 18.01
N HIS A 262 -10.97 -3.63 18.22
CA HIS A 262 -10.32 -3.56 19.52
C HIS A 262 -9.81 -2.15 19.84
N THR A 263 -9.78 -1.80 21.12
CA THR A 263 -9.02 -0.67 21.64
C THR A 263 -7.74 -1.19 22.27
N GLN A 264 -6.67 -1.22 21.51
CA GLN A 264 -5.34 -1.56 22.01
C GLN A 264 -4.70 -0.38 22.75
N GLN A 265 -4.96 0.84 22.27
CA GLN A 265 -4.52 2.08 22.86
C GLN A 265 -5.70 3.04 23.02
N SER A 266 -5.73 3.81 24.10
CA SER A 266 -6.83 4.75 24.39
C SER A 266 -7.08 5.72 23.21
N GLY A 267 -8.35 5.84 22.80
CA GLY A 267 -8.78 6.69 21.68
C GLY A 267 -8.60 6.05 20.28
N TRP A 268 -8.25 4.77 20.22
CA TRP A 268 -8.10 4.02 18.96
C TRP A 268 -9.10 2.87 18.85
N GLY A 269 -9.28 2.36 17.62
CA GLY A 269 -10.27 1.34 17.29
C GLY A 269 -11.69 1.89 17.15
N CYS A 270 -11.84 3.18 16.87
CA CYS A 270 -13.12 3.88 16.87
C CYS A 270 -13.55 4.31 15.46
N GLY A 271 -14.84 4.54 15.27
CA GLY A 271 -15.38 5.06 14.01
C GLY A 271 -15.53 4.02 12.90
N THR A 272 -15.35 2.74 13.21
CA THR A 272 -15.45 1.67 12.19
C THR A 272 -16.88 1.49 11.70
N VAL A 273 -17.04 1.31 10.40
CA VAL A 273 -18.32 1.07 9.73
C VAL A 273 -18.28 -0.26 8.98
N PHE A 274 -19.25 -1.14 9.27
CA PHE A 274 -19.45 -2.41 8.56
C PHE A 274 -20.76 -2.36 7.78
N ARG A 275 -20.72 -2.59 6.45
CA ARG A 275 -21.91 -2.65 5.61
C ARG A 275 -21.76 -3.56 4.40
N GLY A 276 -22.81 -4.25 4.02
CA GLY A 276 -22.87 -5.10 2.83
C GLY A 276 -21.98 -6.34 2.87
N ASN A 277 -21.35 -6.67 4.00
CA ASN A 277 -20.48 -7.84 4.11
C ASN A 277 -21.29 -9.13 4.22
N ARG A 278 -20.74 -10.23 3.71
CA ARG A 278 -21.33 -11.58 3.72
C ARG A 278 -20.40 -12.52 4.47
N SER A 279 -20.88 -13.08 5.58
CA SER A 279 -20.11 -13.96 6.46
C SER A 279 -20.71 -15.36 6.49
N THR A 280 -19.88 -16.38 6.24
CA THR A 280 -20.24 -17.77 6.44
C THR A 280 -19.39 -18.35 7.55
N LEU A 281 -20.02 -18.52 8.73
CA LEU A 281 -19.39 -18.98 9.98
C LEU A 281 -19.68 -20.47 10.24
N THR A 282 -19.60 -21.29 9.22
CA THR A 282 -19.79 -22.74 9.35
C THR A 282 -18.44 -23.41 9.58
N GLY A 283 -18.36 -24.29 10.58
CA GLY A 283 -17.12 -25.01 10.91
C GLY A 283 -16.86 -25.09 12.43
N ALA A 284 -15.76 -25.69 12.81
CA ALA A 284 -15.34 -25.80 14.20
C ALA A 284 -15.13 -24.40 14.79
N GLY A 285 -15.83 -24.05 15.87
CA GLY A 285 -15.78 -22.74 16.49
C GLY A 285 -16.77 -21.71 15.93
N GLY A 286 -17.17 -21.80 14.66
CA GLY A 286 -18.10 -20.85 14.03
C GLY A 286 -19.47 -20.78 14.70
N SER A 287 -19.99 -21.84 15.30
CA SER A 287 -21.29 -21.85 15.99
C SER A 287 -21.37 -20.95 17.23
N THR A 288 -20.22 -20.55 17.79
CA THR A 288 -20.13 -19.66 18.96
C THR A 288 -19.73 -18.23 18.61
N ARG A 289 -19.40 -17.97 17.36
CA ARG A 289 -18.77 -16.73 16.90
C ARG A 289 -19.76 -15.79 16.19
N LEU A 290 -19.38 -14.56 16.06
CA LEU A 290 -20.15 -13.48 15.42
C LEU A 290 -19.56 -13.12 14.06
N ALA A 291 -20.41 -12.63 13.14
CA ALA A 291 -19.90 -12.06 11.91
C ALA A 291 -19.06 -10.81 12.22
N VAL A 292 -19.55 -9.94 13.12
CA VAL A 292 -18.87 -8.74 13.57
C VAL A 292 -18.90 -8.70 15.11
N ASN A 293 -17.76 -8.88 15.74
CA ASN A 293 -17.59 -8.78 17.18
C ASN A 293 -16.96 -7.43 17.56
N VAL A 294 -17.74 -6.54 18.15
CA VAL A 294 -17.30 -5.22 18.58
C VAL A 294 -16.96 -5.29 20.08
N THR A 295 -15.67 -5.37 20.40
CA THR A 295 -15.21 -5.54 21.78
C THR A 295 -15.14 -4.23 22.56
N ASN A 296 -15.13 -3.09 21.87
CA ASN A 296 -14.80 -1.78 22.43
C ASN A 296 -15.89 -0.71 22.25
N ASN A 297 -17.15 -1.11 21.95
CA ASN A 297 -18.21 -0.14 21.68
C ASN A 297 -18.56 0.69 22.94
N SER A 298 -18.51 2.00 22.81
CA SER A 298 -18.86 2.95 23.86
C SER A 298 -19.41 4.26 23.28
N THR A 299 -19.87 5.17 24.11
CA THR A 299 -20.35 6.49 23.66
C THR A 299 -19.25 7.34 23.01
N SER A 300 -17.99 7.15 23.41
CA SER A 300 -16.82 7.87 22.89
C SER A 300 -16.07 7.09 21.79
N CYS A 301 -16.36 5.80 21.61
CA CYS A 301 -15.73 4.94 20.62
C CYS A 301 -16.81 4.09 19.96
N ARG A 302 -17.44 4.65 18.94
CA ARG A 302 -18.59 4.01 18.28
C ARG A 302 -18.17 3.21 17.08
N THR A 303 -18.75 2.03 16.94
CA THR A 303 -18.74 1.22 15.72
C THR A 303 -20.17 1.15 15.18
N THR A 304 -20.34 1.19 13.87
CA THR A 304 -21.63 1.08 13.19
C THR A 304 -21.70 -0.20 12.38
N VAL A 305 -22.69 -1.04 12.65
CA VAL A 305 -22.97 -2.26 11.89
C VAL A 305 -24.33 -2.11 11.22
N TYR A 306 -24.34 -2.04 9.89
CA TYR A 306 -25.57 -1.90 9.12
C TYR A 306 -26.29 -3.24 8.89
N SER A 307 -27.63 -3.17 8.77
CA SER A 307 -28.50 -4.31 8.46
C SER A 307 -28.24 -4.95 7.09
N SER A 308 -27.52 -4.25 6.22
CA SER A 308 -27.06 -4.79 4.93
C SER A 308 -25.99 -5.89 5.04
N ASN A 309 -25.36 -6.05 6.23
CA ASN A 309 -24.49 -7.21 6.46
C ASN A 309 -25.31 -8.48 6.65
N THR A 310 -24.81 -9.60 6.14
CA THR A 310 -25.48 -10.90 6.26
C THR A 310 -24.55 -11.95 6.87
N VAL A 311 -25.16 -12.91 7.61
CA VAL A 311 -24.42 -14.02 8.22
C VAL A 311 -25.17 -15.34 8.02
N THR A 312 -24.42 -16.39 7.74
CA THR A 312 -24.90 -17.77 7.72
C THR A 312 -24.09 -18.57 8.73
N GLY A 313 -24.78 -19.29 9.64
CA GLY A 313 -24.13 -19.96 10.76
C GLY A 313 -23.68 -19.00 11.87
N GLY A 314 -22.89 -19.52 12.80
CA GLY A 314 -22.41 -18.75 13.94
C GLY A 314 -23.52 -18.42 14.94
N ARG A 315 -23.21 -17.50 15.85
CA ARG A 315 -24.10 -16.99 16.91
C ARG A 315 -25.02 -15.87 16.40
N GLY A 316 -24.64 -15.21 15.31
CA GLY A 316 -25.39 -14.08 14.77
C GLY A 316 -24.52 -13.01 14.12
N LEU A 317 -25.16 -11.90 13.77
CA LEU A 317 -24.50 -10.82 13.03
C LEU A 317 -23.50 -10.06 13.91
N THR A 318 -23.95 -9.57 15.08
CA THR A 318 -23.10 -8.71 15.94
C THR A 318 -23.62 -8.71 17.39
N ASN A 319 -22.77 -8.25 18.30
CA ASN A 319 -23.06 -8.04 19.73
C ASN A 319 -23.55 -6.63 20.06
N ILE A 320 -23.68 -5.73 19.08
CA ILE A 320 -24.19 -4.36 19.27
C ILE A 320 -25.49 -4.14 18.49
N GLY A 321 -26.14 -2.98 18.70
CA GLY A 321 -27.32 -2.60 17.92
C GLY A 321 -27.01 -2.46 16.43
N VAL A 322 -27.93 -2.98 15.60
CA VAL A 322 -27.81 -2.89 14.13
C VAL A 322 -28.48 -1.61 13.63
N THR A 323 -27.80 -0.89 12.75
CA THR A 323 -28.34 0.30 12.09
C THR A 323 -29.09 -0.11 10.80
N PRO A 324 -30.30 0.39 10.53
CA PRO A 324 -31.07 0.12 9.32
C PRO A 324 -30.35 0.47 8.01
#